data_a66de53a6a77fb472b0e73f258dc0cee
#
_entry.id   a66de53a6a77fb472b0e73f258dc0cee
#
_cell.length_a   1.000
_cell.length_b   1.000
_cell.length_c   1.000
_cell.angle_alpha   90.00
_cell.angle_beta   90.00
_cell.angle_gamma   90.00
#
_symmetry.space_group_name_H-M   'P 1'
#
loop_
_entity.id
_entity.type
_entity.pdbx_description
1 polymer ?
#
loop_
_entity_poly.entity_id
_entity_poly.type
_entity_poly.pdbx_seq_one_letter_code
_entity_poly.pdbx_strand_id
1 'polypeptide(L)'
;AGSSRLIVSVNGWKIMLCVCYDLRFPVWARQQFGDDHSFEYDLCIYVANWPERRSLAWKTLLQARAIENQCYVVGVNRVGEDGNGIQHSGDSSVIDPVGEILYQQNKVEDLFTITLDKKELETVRQKFQFWRDADSFQIFT
;
A
#
# COMPACT_ATOMS: atom_id res chain seq x y z
N ALA A 1 -12.66 -12.61 -8.41
CA ALA A 1 -11.27 -12.22 -8.16
C ALA A 1 -10.67 -11.74 -9.48
N GLY A 2 -9.83 -10.70 -9.42
CA GLY A 2 -9.07 -10.26 -10.59
C GLY A 2 -7.94 -11.25 -10.89
N SER A 3 -7.55 -11.32 -12.16
CA SER A 3 -6.44 -12.18 -12.64
C SER A 3 -5.19 -11.38 -13.04
N SER A 4 -5.27 -10.04 -12.99
CA SER A 4 -4.17 -9.16 -13.39
C SER A 4 -3.95 -8.05 -12.36
N ARG A 5 -2.70 -7.69 -12.17
CA ARG A 5 -2.28 -6.53 -11.36
C ARG A 5 -2.47 -5.25 -12.19
N LEU A 6 -2.99 -4.21 -11.56
CA LEU A 6 -3.19 -2.93 -12.22
C LEU A 6 -2.16 -1.93 -11.71
N ILE A 7 -1.23 -1.55 -12.58
CA ILE A 7 -0.25 -0.49 -12.34
C ILE A 7 -0.46 0.60 -13.39
N VAL A 8 -0.68 1.82 -12.94
CA VAL A 8 -0.89 3.00 -13.78
C VAL A 8 0.25 3.99 -13.62
N SER A 9 0.51 4.78 -14.66
CA SER A 9 1.52 5.84 -14.62
C SER A 9 0.86 7.21 -14.64
N VAL A 10 1.16 8.04 -13.64
CA VAL A 10 0.64 9.40 -13.51
C VAL A 10 1.80 10.34 -13.15
N ASN A 11 2.06 11.33 -13.98
CA ASN A 11 3.11 12.34 -13.76
C ASN A 11 4.48 11.75 -13.33
N GLY A 12 4.86 10.62 -13.95
CA GLY A 12 6.14 9.95 -13.65
C GLY A 12 6.12 9.05 -12.41
N TRP A 13 5.00 8.93 -11.70
CA TRP A 13 4.78 7.95 -10.65
C TRP A 13 4.13 6.69 -11.21
N LYS A 14 4.62 5.54 -10.79
CA LYS A 14 3.98 4.24 -11.04
C LYS A 14 3.15 3.89 -9.82
N ILE A 15 1.85 3.67 -10.00
CA ILE A 15 0.89 3.48 -8.91
C ILE A 15 0.20 2.13 -9.05
N MET A 16 0.37 1.25 -8.06
CA MET A 16 -0.36 -0.01 -7.97
C MET A 16 -1.69 0.22 -7.26
N LEU A 17 -2.77 -0.27 -7.86
CA LEU A 17 -4.12 -0.15 -7.30
C LEU A 17 -4.61 -1.50 -6.77
N CYS A 18 -5.01 -1.53 -5.50
CA CYS A 18 -5.49 -2.70 -4.78
C CYS A 18 -6.82 -2.43 -4.07
N VAL A 19 -7.58 -3.47 -3.83
CA VAL A 19 -8.90 -3.35 -3.18
C VAL A 19 -8.97 -4.24 -1.95
N CYS A 20 -9.20 -3.62 -0.78
CA CYS A 20 -9.63 -4.24 0.47
C CYS A 20 -8.91 -5.56 0.79
N TYR A 21 -9.50 -6.67 0.37
CA TYR A 21 -9.04 -8.02 0.68
C TYR A 21 -7.67 -8.36 0.09
N ASP A 22 -7.25 -7.68 -0.98
CA ASP A 22 -5.93 -7.85 -1.62
C ASP A 22 -4.79 -7.59 -0.62
N LEU A 23 -5.03 -6.73 0.39
CA LEU A 23 -4.07 -6.44 1.45
C LEU A 23 -3.61 -7.70 2.21
N ARG A 24 -4.44 -8.75 2.27
CA ARG A 24 -4.13 -10.01 2.95
C ARG A 24 -3.13 -10.89 2.21
N PHE A 25 -2.87 -10.60 0.95
CA PHE A 25 -2.05 -11.45 0.07
C PHE A 25 -0.73 -10.74 -0.28
N PRO A 26 0.35 -10.98 0.51
CA PRO A 26 1.62 -10.28 0.31
C PRO A 26 2.22 -10.55 -1.08
N VAL A 27 2.12 -11.77 -1.58
CA VAL A 27 2.67 -12.15 -2.89
C VAL A 27 2.02 -11.36 -4.02
N TRP A 28 0.72 -11.05 -3.92
CA TRP A 28 0.00 -10.24 -4.91
C TRP A 28 0.58 -8.83 -5.04
N ALA A 29 0.92 -8.21 -3.91
CA ALA A 29 1.48 -6.86 -3.88
C ALA A 29 3.01 -6.83 -3.94
N ARG A 30 3.69 -7.99 -3.84
CA ARG A 30 5.15 -8.03 -3.85
C ARG A 30 5.71 -7.46 -5.15
N GLN A 31 6.63 -6.50 -5.06
CA GLN A 31 7.38 -5.99 -6.21
C GLN A 31 8.18 -7.10 -6.86
N GLN A 32 8.15 -7.13 -8.17
CA GLN A 32 9.04 -7.93 -8.99
C GLN A 32 10.04 -7.00 -9.67
N PHE A 33 11.22 -7.49 -9.90
CA PHE A 33 12.28 -6.72 -10.52
C PHE A 33 12.57 -7.33 -11.89
N GLY A 34 12.57 -6.48 -12.92
CA GLY A 34 13.01 -6.86 -14.27
C GLY A 34 14.53 -7.02 -14.33
N ASP A 35 15.05 -7.42 -15.50
CA ASP A 35 16.48 -7.58 -15.75
C ASP A 35 17.27 -6.28 -15.52
N ASP A 36 16.63 -5.12 -15.66
CA ASP A 36 17.18 -3.80 -15.39
C ASP A 36 17.11 -3.38 -13.90
N HIS A 37 16.64 -4.26 -13.03
CA HIS A 37 16.44 -4.00 -11.61
C HIS A 37 15.52 -2.79 -11.31
N SER A 38 14.61 -2.45 -12.22
CA SER A 38 13.65 -1.38 -12.00
C SER A 38 12.51 -1.83 -11.09
N PHE A 39 12.04 -0.89 -10.24
CA PHE A 39 10.85 -1.10 -9.42
C PHE A 39 9.58 -1.01 -10.28
N GLU A 40 8.62 -1.92 -10.04
CA GLU A 40 7.36 -1.94 -10.78
C GLU A 40 6.46 -0.74 -10.44
N TYR A 41 6.47 -0.31 -9.15
CA TYR A 41 5.66 0.80 -8.68
C TYR A 41 6.33 1.57 -7.53
N ASP A 42 5.91 2.82 -7.37
CA ASP A 42 6.41 3.79 -6.38
C ASP A 42 5.44 3.98 -5.23
N LEU A 43 4.15 3.78 -5.50
CA LEU A 43 3.03 3.96 -4.59
C LEU A 43 2.06 2.80 -4.73
N CYS A 44 1.58 2.28 -3.60
CA CYS A 44 0.48 1.30 -3.58
C CYS A 44 -0.73 1.91 -2.87
N ILE A 45 -1.89 1.89 -3.51
CA ILE A 45 -3.14 2.43 -2.95
C ILE A 45 -4.12 1.29 -2.70
N TYR A 46 -4.62 1.22 -1.47
CA TYR A 46 -5.69 0.32 -1.06
C TYR A 46 -6.96 1.11 -0.75
N VAL A 47 -8.06 0.78 -1.41
CA VAL A 47 -9.39 1.28 -1.04
C VAL A 47 -10.21 0.16 -0.40
N ALA A 48 -10.91 0.43 0.70
CA ALA A 48 -11.50 -0.64 1.49
C ALA A 48 -12.82 -0.28 2.20
N ASN A 49 -13.58 -1.35 2.50
CA ASN A 49 -14.59 -1.44 3.55
C ASN A 49 -14.08 -2.43 4.62
N TRP A 50 -13.07 -2.01 5.39
CA TRP A 50 -12.42 -2.88 6.37
C TRP A 50 -13.01 -2.67 7.76
N PRO A 51 -13.64 -3.70 8.36
CA PRO A 51 -14.31 -3.57 9.65
C PRO A 51 -13.38 -3.22 10.82
N GLU A 52 -13.88 -2.40 11.75
CA GLU A 52 -13.16 -1.96 12.95
C GLU A 52 -12.58 -3.12 13.77
N ARG A 53 -13.32 -4.22 13.91
CA ARG A 53 -12.85 -5.42 14.63
C ARG A 53 -11.57 -6.05 14.06
N ARG A 54 -11.16 -5.65 12.87
CA ARG A 54 -9.93 -6.09 12.18
C ARG A 54 -8.95 -4.93 11.91
N SER A 55 -9.12 -3.80 12.61
CA SER A 55 -8.31 -2.59 12.44
C SER A 55 -6.81 -2.86 12.66
N LEU A 56 -6.45 -3.69 13.65
CA LEU A 56 -5.05 -4.07 13.85
C LEU A 56 -4.42 -4.67 12.58
N ALA A 57 -5.12 -5.61 11.94
CA ALA A 57 -4.62 -6.23 10.71
C ALA A 57 -4.50 -5.21 9.57
N TRP A 58 -5.46 -4.28 9.44
CA TRP A 58 -5.40 -3.20 8.44
C TRP A 58 -4.14 -2.36 8.60
N LYS A 59 -3.92 -1.80 9.79
CA LYS A 59 -2.77 -0.94 10.08
C LYS A 59 -1.43 -1.66 9.90
N THR A 60 -1.31 -2.84 10.51
CA THR A 60 -0.05 -3.62 10.45
C THR A 60 0.30 -4.04 9.04
N LEU A 61 -0.68 -4.50 8.25
CA LEU A 61 -0.42 -4.95 6.90
C LEU A 61 -0.09 -3.80 5.94
N LEU A 62 -0.70 -2.62 6.10
CA LEU A 62 -0.33 -1.45 5.29
C LEU A 62 1.13 -1.06 5.54
N GLN A 63 1.58 -1.01 6.80
CA GLN A 63 2.99 -0.74 7.12
C GLN A 63 3.91 -1.83 6.56
N ALA A 64 3.54 -3.10 6.68
CA ALA A 64 4.33 -4.19 6.13
C ALA A 64 4.49 -4.05 4.61
N ARG A 65 3.42 -3.68 3.88
CA ARG A 65 3.49 -3.45 2.41
C ARG A 65 4.43 -2.32 2.05
N ALA A 66 4.46 -1.24 2.84
CA ALA A 66 5.40 -0.12 2.61
C ALA A 66 6.85 -0.56 2.78
N ILE A 67 7.16 -1.22 3.91
CA ILE A 67 8.50 -1.65 4.27
C ILE A 67 9.05 -2.69 3.28
N GLU A 68 8.31 -3.78 3.06
CA GLU A 68 8.79 -4.91 2.24
C GLU A 68 8.93 -4.57 0.76
N ASN A 69 8.14 -3.60 0.26
CA ASN A 69 8.17 -3.16 -1.14
C ASN A 69 8.94 -1.86 -1.37
N GLN A 70 9.43 -1.22 -0.32
CA GLN A 70 10.10 0.07 -0.37
C GLN A 70 9.34 1.08 -1.25
N CYS A 71 8.07 1.29 -0.92
CA CYS A 71 7.16 2.19 -1.63
C CYS A 71 6.31 2.98 -0.64
N TYR A 72 5.75 4.10 -1.09
CA TYR A 72 4.66 4.72 -0.34
C TYR A 72 3.42 3.82 -0.34
N VAL A 73 2.68 3.84 0.76
CA VAL A 73 1.38 3.14 0.85
C VAL A 73 0.31 4.10 1.31
N VAL A 74 -0.81 4.11 0.60
CA VAL A 74 -2.01 4.84 0.97
C VAL A 74 -3.14 3.84 1.21
N GLY A 75 -3.67 3.82 2.42
CA GLY A 75 -4.87 3.05 2.76
C GLY A 75 -6.05 4.00 2.95
N VAL A 76 -7.08 3.86 2.13
CA VAL A 76 -8.34 4.61 2.25
C VAL A 76 -9.45 3.66 2.67
N ASN A 77 -9.98 3.85 3.87
CA ASN A 77 -11.02 2.99 4.41
C ASN A 77 -12.22 3.84 4.83
N ARG A 78 -13.42 3.27 4.69
CA ARG A 78 -14.65 3.94 5.14
C ARG A 78 -14.70 4.10 6.65
N VAL A 79 -15.51 5.04 7.12
CA VAL A 79 -15.92 5.21 8.53
C VAL A 79 -17.41 4.96 8.70
N GLY A 80 -17.84 4.76 9.94
CA GLY A 80 -19.24 4.60 10.32
C GLY A 80 -19.78 3.19 10.16
N GLU A 81 -21.08 3.04 10.33
CA GLU A 81 -21.78 1.77 10.26
C GLU A 81 -22.25 1.46 8.83
N ASP A 82 -22.18 0.22 8.41
CA ASP A 82 -22.76 -0.21 7.15
C ASP A 82 -24.22 -0.71 7.31
N GLY A 83 -24.86 -1.05 6.18
CA GLY A 83 -26.23 -1.52 6.18
C GLY A 83 -26.49 -2.84 6.92
N ASN A 84 -25.44 -3.52 7.39
CA ASN A 84 -25.50 -4.73 8.20
C ASN A 84 -25.13 -4.50 9.67
N GLY A 85 -25.02 -3.24 10.10
CA GLY A 85 -24.64 -2.89 11.48
C GLY A 85 -23.15 -3.07 11.79
N ILE A 86 -22.28 -3.20 10.77
CA ILE A 86 -20.85 -3.40 10.97
C ILE A 86 -20.15 -2.05 11.07
N GLN A 87 -19.44 -1.83 12.18
CA GLN A 87 -18.66 -0.62 12.41
C GLN A 87 -17.34 -0.64 11.63
N HIS A 88 -16.99 0.52 11.09
CA HIS A 88 -15.75 0.79 10.37
C HIS A 88 -15.06 2.01 10.98
N SER A 89 -13.83 1.83 11.44
CA SER A 89 -13.06 2.88 12.12
C SER A 89 -12.29 3.80 11.17
N GLY A 90 -12.32 3.55 9.85
CA GLY A 90 -11.42 4.23 8.93
C GLY A 90 -9.99 3.71 9.11
N ASP A 91 -9.23 4.32 10.00
CA ASP A 91 -7.79 4.10 10.10
C ASP A 91 -7.09 4.30 8.74
N SER A 92 -7.63 5.25 7.95
CA SER A 92 -7.02 5.67 6.69
C SER A 92 -5.65 6.26 6.97
N SER A 93 -4.66 5.91 6.16
CA SER A 93 -3.28 6.30 6.45
C SER A 93 -2.45 6.51 5.19
N VAL A 94 -1.40 7.32 5.33
CA VAL A 94 -0.30 7.45 4.39
C VAL A 94 0.98 7.02 5.10
N ILE A 95 1.73 6.13 4.49
CA ILE A 95 2.91 5.50 5.07
C ILE A 95 4.06 5.63 4.08
N ASP A 96 5.24 5.98 4.59
CA ASP A 96 6.45 6.15 3.82
C ASP A 96 7.15 4.80 3.52
N PRO A 97 8.18 4.78 2.65
CA PRO A 97 8.88 3.55 2.27
C PRO A 97 9.65 2.84 3.39
N VAL A 98 9.83 3.47 4.55
CA VAL A 98 10.47 2.85 5.74
C VAL A 98 9.46 2.44 6.81
N GLY A 99 8.16 2.68 6.56
CA GLY A 99 7.06 2.27 7.43
C GLY A 99 6.63 3.36 8.42
N GLU A 100 7.15 4.59 8.33
CA GLU A 100 6.70 5.71 9.15
C GLU A 100 5.31 6.17 8.71
N ILE A 101 4.43 6.41 9.67
CA ILE A 101 3.08 6.88 9.41
C ILE A 101 3.10 8.40 9.26
N LEU A 102 2.97 8.88 8.01
CA LEU A 102 2.93 10.30 7.68
C LEU A 102 1.57 10.93 8.01
N TYR A 103 0.52 10.14 7.95
CA TYR A 103 -0.86 10.52 8.27
C TYR A 103 -1.65 9.29 8.71
N GLN A 104 -2.51 9.47 9.71
CA GLN A 104 -3.52 8.48 10.08
C GLN A 104 -4.75 9.19 10.67
N GLN A 105 -5.95 8.76 10.26
CA GLN A 105 -7.21 9.27 10.78
C GLN A 105 -8.12 8.12 11.20
N ASN A 106 -8.77 8.29 12.37
CA ASN A 106 -9.63 7.28 12.98
C ASN A 106 -11.01 7.87 13.31
N LYS A 107 -12.07 7.17 12.93
CA LYS A 107 -13.49 7.47 13.27
C LYS A 107 -14.03 8.82 12.80
N VAL A 108 -13.34 9.50 11.91
CA VAL A 108 -13.76 10.79 11.37
C VAL A 108 -13.65 10.76 9.84
N GLU A 109 -14.64 11.30 9.16
CA GLU A 109 -14.53 11.61 7.74
C GLU A 109 -13.57 12.77 7.55
N ASP A 110 -12.61 12.63 6.66
CA ASP A 110 -11.59 13.64 6.43
C ASP A 110 -11.15 13.67 4.97
N LEU A 111 -10.70 14.85 4.57
CA LEU A 111 -9.99 15.09 3.31
C LEU A 111 -8.58 15.58 3.64
N PHE A 112 -7.60 14.74 3.40
CA PHE A 112 -6.21 15.05 3.65
C PHE A 112 -5.41 15.12 2.36
N THR A 113 -4.55 16.13 2.24
CA THR A 113 -3.64 16.30 1.10
C THR A 113 -2.20 16.32 1.60
N ILE A 114 -1.35 15.53 0.97
CA ILE A 114 0.07 15.46 1.26
C ILE A 114 0.87 15.40 -0.05
N THR A 115 2.04 16.00 -0.03
CA THR A 115 3.01 15.85 -1.12
C THR A 115 3.94 14.69 -0.80
N LEU A 116 4.05 13.72 -1.71
CA LEU A 116 5.01 12.62 -1.63
C LEU A 116 6.27 13.01 -2.40
N ASP A 117 7.45 12.73 -1.85
CA ASP A 117 8.73 13.06 -2.47
C ASP A 117 9.35 11.83 -3.14
N LYS A 118 9.47 11.88 -4.47
CA LYS A 118 10.09 10.80 -5.24
C LYS A 118 11.60 10.68 -5.01
N LYS A 119 12.28 11.79 -4.72
CA LYS A 119 13.73 11.76 -4.41
C LYS A 119 14.00 11.06 -3.07
N GLU A 120 13.12 11.27 -2.09
CA GLU A 120 13.18 10.56 -0.81
C GLU A 120 13.01 9.06 -1.01
N LEU A 121 12.01 8.65 -1.80
CA LEU A 121 11.81 7.25 -2.19
C LEU A 121 13.06 6.64 -2.84
N GLU A 122 13.65 7.32 -3.80
CA GLU A 122 14.87 6.88 -4.48
C GLU A 122 16.06 6.78 -3.52
N THR A 123 16.19 7.74 -2.60
CA THR A 123 17.23 7.73 -1.55
C THR A 123 17.10 6.52 -0.64
N VAL A 124 15.88 6.18 -0.21
CA VAL A 124 15.61 4.98 0.61
C VAL A 124 16.02 3.71 -0.14
N ARG A 125 15.64 3.58 -1.41
CA ARG A 125 15.96 2.43 -2.26
C ARG A 125 17.45 2.27 -2.53
N GLN A 126 18.18 3.38 -2.64
CA GLN A 126 19.65 3.38 -2.80
C GLN A 126 20.37 3.04 -1.50
N LYS A 127 19.88 3.55 -0.38
CA LYS A 127 20.48 3.32 0.94
C LYS A 127 20.23 1.89 1.44
N PHE A 128 19.06 1.36 1.23
CA PHE A 128 18.63 0.04 1.70
C PHE A 128 18.42 -0.90 0.51
N GLN A 129 19.48 -1.55 0.08
CA GLN A 129 19.50 -2.35 -1.16
C GLN A 129 19.07 -3.82 -0.96
N PHE A 130 18.39 -4.16 0.13
CA PHE A 130 17.94 -5.54 0.40
C PHE A 130 16.94 -6.10 -0.64
N TRP A 131 16.36 -5.25 -1.47
CA TRP A 131 15.57 -5.67 -2.63
C TRP A 131 16.37 -6.50 -3.64
N ARG A 132 17.71 -6.36 -3.65
CA ARG A 132 18.61 -7.15 -4.52
C ARG A 132 18.70 -8.62 -4.13
N ASP A 133 18.36 -8.92 -2.87
CA ASP A 133 18.38 -10.29 -2.33
C ASP A 133 16.99 -10.95 -2.44
N ALA A 134 16.04 -10.27 -3.11
CA ALA A 134 14.69 -10.78 -3.25
C ALA A 134 14.62 -11.96 -4.23
N ASP A 135 13.89 -12.99 -3.82
CA ASP A 135 13.62 -14.15 -4.67
C ASP A 135 12.75 -13.78 -5.88
N SER A 136 13.02 -14.43 -7.01
CA SER A 136 12.14 -14.39 -8.17
C SER A 136 10.98 -15.38 -7.98
N PHE A 137 9.75 -14.98 -8.37
CA PHE A 137 8.57 -15.82 -8.27
C PHE A 137 7.58 -15.54 -9.41
N GLN A 138 6.65 -16.46 -9.62
CA GLN A 138 5.55 -16.28 -10.56
C GLN A 138 4.21 -16.48 -9.87
N ILE A 139 3.21 -15.67 -10.24
CA ILE A 139 1.82 -15.80 -9.78
C ILE A 139 1.05 -16.55 -10.87
N PHE A 140 0.55 -17.72 -10.54
CA PHE A 140 -0.36 -18.48 -11.39
C PHE A 140 -1.81 -18.18 -10.98
N THR A 141 -2.62 -17.68 -11.93
CA THR A 141 -4.03 -17.29 -11.71
C THR A 141 -4.97 -18.17 -12.55
#